data_ea498d8937d6848755fe8c335214887f
#
_entry.id   ea498d8937d6848755fe8c335214887f
#
_cell.length_a   1.000
_cell.length_b   1.000
_cell.length_c   1.000
_cell.angle_alpha   90.00
_cell.angle_beta   90.00
_cell.angle_gamma   90.00
#
_symmetry.space_group_name_H-M   'P 1'
#
loop_
_entity.id
_entity.type
_entity.pdbx_description
1 polymer ?
#
loop_
_entity_poly.entity_id
_entity_poly.type
_entity_poly.pdbx_seq_one_letter_code
_entity_poly.pdbx_strand_id
1 'polypeptide(L)'
;MTGQERRQQLLDIGRRLFAERGFEGTSIEEIAAQAGVSKPVVYEHFGGKEGLYAVVVDREVERLSSMTTVLFEAPHSRPKFEAATVQLLRYIEDNADGFRILVRDSSPGAEGGTYGTLLADIAGQVEYIMADFLKSRGRDPKLAPMYSRMMVGMVAFTGQWWLDARKPRLEQVAANLIDLAWNGLSQLDAQA
;
A
#
# COMPACT_ATOMS: atom_id res chain seq x y z
N MET A 1 -16.86 14.46 25.01
CA MET A 1 -16.35 13.54 23.97
C MET A 1 -17.36 12.41 23.81
N THR A 2 -17.86 12.22 22.62
CA THR A 2 -18.80 11.13 22.28
C THR A 2 -18.04 9.78 22.21
N GLY A 3 -18.76 8.66 22.23
CA GLY A 3 -18.16 7.33 22.05
C GLY A 3 -17.46 7.19 20.69
N GLN A 4 -17.99 7.83 19.63
CA GLN A 4 -17.38 7.82 18.31
C GLN A 4 -16.08 8.63 18.25
N GLU A 5 -16.05 9.80 18.87
CA GLU A 5 -14.83 10.61 18.98
C GLU A 5 -13.75 9.89 19.81
N ARG A 6 -14.14 9.20 20.86
CA ARG A 6 -13.23 8.38 21.66
C ARG A 6 -12.67 7.21 20.86
N ARG A 7 -13.51 6.51 20.12
CA ARG A 7 -13.08 5.43 19.23
C ARG A 7 -12.07 5.91 18.19
N GLN A 8 -12.30 7.07 17.58
CA GLN A 8 -11.36 7.65 16.61
C GLN A 8 -10.04 8.03 17.27
N GLN A 9 -10.06 8.66 18.44
CA GLN A 9 -8.85 9.00 19.19
C GLN A 9 -7.99 7.77 19.49
N LEU A 10 -8.61 6.68 19.92
CA LEU A 10 -7.91 5.41 20.21
C LEU A 10 -7.28 4.81 18.94
N LEU A 11 -7.99 4.89 17.81
CA LEU A 11 -7.46 4.45 16.51
C LEU A 11 -6.24 5.27 16.07
N ASP A 12 -6.27 6.59 16.22
CA ASP A 12 -5.17 7.47 15.82
C ASP A 12 -3.92 7.24 16.69
N ILE A 13 -4.12 7.05 18.01
CA ILE A 13 -3.02 6.70 18.92
C ILE A 13 -2.48 5.30 18.63
N GLY A 14 -3.34 4.31 18.46
CA GLY A 14 -2.95 2.94 18.12
C GLY A 14 -2.17 2.88 16.81
N ARG A 15 -2.66 3.55 15.77
CA ARG A 15 -2.00 3.65 14.47
C ARG A 15 -0.55 4.18 14.60
N ARG A 16 -0.36 5.26 15.33
CA ARG A 16 0.98 5.84 15.55
C ARG A 16 1.89 4.86 16.31
N LEU A 17 1.43 4.28 17.41
CA LEU A 17 2.24 3.36 18.21
C LEU A 17 2.58 2.08 17.47
N PHE A 18 1.64 1.51 16.72
CA PHE A 18 1.90 0.35 15.86
C PHE A 18 2.89 0.66 14.73
N ALA A 19 2.83 1.85 14.14
CA ALA A 19 3.79 2.28 13.12
C ALA A 19 5.21 2.42 13.70
N GLU A 20 5.34 3.00 14.90
CA GLU A 20 6.63 3.22 15.55
C GLU A 20 7.26 1.93 16.06
N ARG A 21 6.48 1.08 16.74
CA ARG A 21 6.99 -0.04 17.56
C ARG A 21 6.57 -1.43 17.07
N GLY A 22 5.68 -1.48 16.10
CA GLY A 22 5.04 -2.72 15.65
C GLY A 22 3.98 -3.24 16.61
N PHE A 23 3.33 -4.33 16.24
CA PHE A 23 2.27 -4.95 17.04
C PHE A 23 2.81 -5.42 18.40
N GLU A 24 3.91 -6.18 18.40
CA GLU A 24 4.47 -6.76 19.63
C GLU A 24 4.99 -5.70 20.61
N GLY A 25 5.60 -4.63 20.08
CA GLY A 25 6.17 -3.53 20.88
C GLY A 25 5.15 -2.54 21.46
N THR A 26 3.84 -2.71 21.15
CA THR A 26 2.77 -1.83 21.61
C THR A 26 1.92 -2.51 22.66
N SER A 27 1.54 -1.80 23.73
CA SER A 27 0.65 -2.31 24.79
C SER A 27 -0.65 -1.53 24.89
N ILE A 28 -1.71 -2.19 25.39
CA ILE A 28 -3.00 -1.54 25.70
C ILE A 28 -2.84 -0.49 26.79
N GLU A 29 -1.95 -0.73 27.75
CA GLU A 29 -1.63 0.21 28.81
C GLU A 29 -1.15 1.55 28.28
N GLU A 30 -0.25 1.49 27.32
CA GLU A 30 0.32 2.68 26.72
C GLU A 30 -0.71 3.42 25.84
N ILE A 31 -1.50 2.69 25.06
CA ILE A 31 -2.59 3.28 24.26
C ILE A 31 -3.59 4.00 25.18
N ALA A 32 -4.02 3.34 26.27
CA ALA A 32 -4.95 3.91 27.23
C ALA A 32 -4.37 5.15 27.93
N ALA A 33 -3.10 5.07 28.36
CA ALA A 33 -2.40 6.20 29.00
C ALA A 33 -2.31 7.42 28.07
N GLN A 34 -1.95 7.22 26.80
CA GLN A 34 -1.87 8.32 25.82
C GLN A 34 -3.25 8.90 25.47
N ALA A 35 -4.30 8.08 25.53
CA ALA A 35 -5.67 8.53 25.32
C ALA A 35 -6.30 9.20 26.57
N GLY A 36 -5.64 9.13 27.71
CA GLY A 36 -6.18 9.62 28.98
C GLY A 36 -7.40 8.82 29.45
N VAL A 37 -7.43 7.49 29.20
CA VAL A 37 -8.51 6.59 29.60
C VAL A 37 -8.01 5.39 30.38
N SER A 38 -8.92 4.64 30.98
CA SER A 38 -8.62 3.35 31.58
C SER A 38 -8.58 2.22 30.53
N LYS A 39 -7.83 1.14 30.80
CA LYS A 39 -7.79 -0.04 29.92
C LYS A 39 -9.18 -0.61 29.55
N PRO A 40 -10.15 -0.74 30.48
CA PRO A 40 -11.49 -1.20 30.16
C PRO A 40 -12.14 -0.44 29.00
N VAL A 41 -11.90 0.86 28.86
CA VAL A 41 -12.44 1.66 27.76
C VAL A 41 -11.89 1.20 26.41
N VAL A 42 -10.61 0.83 26.33
CA VAL A 42 -10.03 0.28 25.09
C VAL A 42 -10.64 -1.08 24.76
N TYR A 43 -10.80 -1.94 25.77
CA TYR A 43 -11.46 -3.25 25.61
C TYR A 43 -12.91 -3.14 25.16
N GLU A 44 -13.67 -2.16 25.70
CA GLU A 44 -15.05 -1.89 25.31
C GLU A 44 -15.18 -1.53 23.82
N HIS A 45 -14.24 -0.73 23.30
CA HIS A 45 -14.29 -0.28 21.92
C HIS A 45 -13.74 -1.28 20.89
N PHE A 46 -12.78 -2.14 21.29
CA PHE A 46 -12.02 -2.96 20.33
C PHE A 46 -11.83 -4.42 20.76
N GLY A 47 -12.23 -4.81 21.97
CA GLY A 47 -12.00 -6.15 22.46
C GLY A 47 -10.56 -6.47 22.88
N GLY A 48 -9.61 -5.54 22.64
CA GLY A 48 -8.18 -5.72 22.97
C GLY A 48 -7.24 -5.14 21.93
N LYS A 49 -5.94 -5.47 22.06
CA LYS A 49 -4.88 -5.01 21.15
C LYS A 49 -5.09 -5.54 19.73
N GLU A 50 -5.42 -6.81 19.62
CA GLU A 50 -5.68 -7.51 18.35
C GLU A 50 -6.82 -6.85 17.58
N GLY A 51 -7.93 -6.58 18.26
CA GLY A 51 -9.09 -5.94 17.63
C GLY A 51 -8.82 -4.50 17.22
N LEU A 52 -8.08 -3.74 18.01
CA LEU A 52 -7.65 -2.40 17.63
C LEU A 52 -6.71 -2.44 16.41
N TYR A 53 -5.73 -3.36 16.41
CA TYR A 53 -4.79 -3.53 15.31
C TYR A 53 -5.50 -3.93 14.02
N ALA A 54 -6.39 -4.91 14.07
CA ALA A 54 -7.17 -5.34 12.92
C ALA A 54 -7.94 -4.18 12.27
N VAL A 55 -8.64 -3.36 13.09
CA VAL A 55 -9.35 -2.17 12.57
C VAL A 55 -8.40 -1.14 11.95
N VAL A 56 -7.20 -0.96 12.50
CA VAL A 56 -6.19 -0.07 11.92
C VAL A 56 -5.72 -0.60 10.58
N VAL A 57 -5.37 -1.89 10.49
CA VAL A 57 -4.94 -2.53 9.23
C VAL A 57 -6.03 -2.46 8.17
N ASP A 58 -7.27 -2.84 8.50
CA ASP A 58 -8.41 -2.80 7.58
C ASP A 58 -8.60 -1.40 6.96
N ARG A 59 -8.52 -0.35 7.78
CA ARG A 59 -8.63 1.03 7.29
C ARG A 59 -7.52 1.44 6.34
N GLU A 60 -6.29 0.99 6.58
CA GLU A 60 -5.17 1.30 5.68
C GLU A 60 -5.30 0.52 4.36
N VAL A 61 -5.77 -0.74 4.41
CA VAL A 61 -6.10 -1.53 3.22
C VAL A 61 -7.20 -0.84 2.39
N GLU A 62 -8.29 -0.43 3.03
CA GLU A 62 -9.39 0.29 2.35
C GLU A 62 -8.91 1.58 1.67
N ARG A 63 -8.06 2.37 2.35
CA ARG A 63 -7.49 3.59 1.78
C ARG A 63 -6.66 3.32 0.53
N LEU A 64 -5.76 2.34 0.60
CA LEU A 64 -4.89 2.00 -0.52
C LEU A 64 -5.70 1.37 -1.67
N SER A 65 -6.64 0.48 -1.37
CA SER A 65 -7.53 -0.14 -2.37
C SER A 65 -8.40 0.88 -3.09
N SER A 66 -9.04 1.81 -2.36
CA SER A 66 -9.88 2.85 -2.96
C SER A 66 -9.11 3.75 -3.91
N MET A 67 -7.85 4.06 -3.58
CA MET A 67 -6.97 4.85 -4.44
C MET A 67 -6.61 4.10 -5.73
N THR A 68 -6.33 2.80 -5.65
CA THR A 68 -5.94 2.00 -6.82
C THR A 68 -7.11 1.79 -7.78
N THR A 69 -8.33 1.57 -7.30
CA THR A 69 -9.52 1.35 -8.12
C THR A 69 -9.75 2.50 -9.13
N VAL A 70 -9.64 3.75 -8.68
CA VAL A 70 -9.82 4.93 -9.55
C VAL A 70 -8.78 4.99 -10.68
N LEU A 71 -7.57 4.44 -10.47
CA LEU A 71 -6.50 4.48 -11.45
C LEU A 71 -6.71 3.50 -12.62
N PHE A 72 -7.52 2.45 -12.40
CA PHE A 72 -7.74 1.39 -13.40
C PHE A 72 -8.98 1.59 -14.29
N GLU A 73 -9.84 2.56 -13.99
CA GLU A 73 -11.10 2.81 -14.72
C GLU A 73 -10.96 3.41 -16.13
N ALA A 74 -9.78 3.64 -16.65
CA ALA A 74 -9.62 4.39 -17.89
C ALA A 74 -8.48 3.89 -18.82
N PRO A 75 -8.46 4.25 -20.14
CA PRO A 75 -7.53 3.69 -21.13
C PRO A 75 -6.06 3.90 -20.76
N HIS A 76 -5.24 2.87 -21.07
CA HIS A 76 -3.85 2.75 -20.63
C HIS A 76 -2.91 3.62 -21.44
N SER A 77 -2.35 4.64 -20.80
CA SER A 77 -1.41 5.57 -21.39
C SER A 77 -0.28 5.91 -20.42
N ARG A 78 0.84 6.35 -20.97
CA ARG A 78 1.95 6.85 -20.15
C ARG A 78 1.50 7.86 -19.09
N PRO A 79 0.69 8.91 -19.40
CA PRO A 79 0.26 9.86 -18.39
C PRO A 79 -0.50 9.24 -17.21
N LYS A 80 -1.21 8.13 -17.42
CA LYS A 80 -1.93 7.45 -16.34
C LYS A 80 -1.01 6.63 -15.46
N PHE A 81 -0.06 5.94 -16.05
CA PHE A 81 0.99 5.26 -15.29
C PHE A 81 1.79 6.27 -14.44
N GLU A 82 2.08 7.45 -15.01
CA GLU A 82 2.69 8.56 -14.29
C GLU A 82 1.82 9.02 -13.12
N ALA A 83 0.55 9.28 -13.37
CA ALA A 83 -0.40 9.71 -12.33
C ALA A 83 -0.54 8.66 -11.22
N ALA A 84 -0.64 7.37 -11.57
CA ALA A 84 -0.70 6.26 -10.62
C ALA A 84 0.53 6.19 -9.71
N THR A 85 1.72 6.28 -10.32
CA THR A 85 3.00 6.22 -9.60
C THR A 85 3.15 7.41 -8.65
N VAL A 86 2.88 8.62 -9.12
CA VAL A 86 2.92 9.84 -8.30
C VAL A 86 1.91 9.77 -7.15
N GLN A 87 0.70 9.29 -7.42
CA GLN A 87 -0.37 9.18 -6.42
C GLN A 87 0.00 8.19 -5.31
N LEU A 88 0.59 7.03 -5.66
CA LEU A 88 1.07 6.07 -4.66
C LEU A 88 2.20 6.67 -3.81
N LEU A 89 3.17 7.32 -4.42
CA LEU A 89 4.26 7.94 -3.67
C LEU A 89 3.77 9.07 -2.75
N ARG A 90 2.79 9.87 -3.19
CA ARG A 90 2.12 10.85 -2.32
C ARG A 90 1.38 10.20 -1.16
N TYR A 91 0.65 9.11 -1.43
CA TYR A 91 0.01 8.35 -0.36
C TYR A 91 1.04 7.89 0.69
N ILE A 92 2.20 7.36 0.26
CA ILE A 92 3.28 6.94 1.16
C ILE A 92 3.84 8.14 1.95
N GLU A 93 3.97 9.31 1.31
CA GLU A 93 4.44 10.54 1.96
C GLU A 93 3.47 11.02 3.03
N ASP A 94 2.18 11.11 2.68
CA ASP A 94 1.14 11.66 3.53
C ASP A 94 0.67 10.66 4.62
N ASN A 95 0.85 9.35 4.38
CA ASN A 95 0.36 8.28 5.23
C ASN A 95 1.47 7.29 5.64
N ALA A 96 2.65 7.80 5.94
CA ALA A 96 3.83 6.99 6.27
C ALA A 96 3.57 5.93 7.35
N ASP A 97 2.83 6.28 8.40
CA ASP A 97 2.52 5.36 9.50
C ASP A 97 1.62 4.21 9.03
N GLY A 98 0.58 4.51 8.26
CA GLY A 98 -0.31 3.49 7.71
C GLY A 98 0.40 2.55 6.76
N PHE A 99 1.18 3.10 5.84
CA PHE A 99 1.97 2.29 4.91
C PHE A 99 3.02 1.42 5.63
N ARG A 100 3.65 1.95 6.69
CA ARG A 100 4.60 1.20 7.53
C ARG A 100 3.94 0.02 8.24
N ILE A 101 2.70 0.20 8.72
CA ILE A 101 1.91 -0.89 9.32
C ILE A 101 1.62 -1.97 8.28
N LEU A 102 1.12 -1.61 7.10
CA LEU A 102 0.82 -2.56 6.02
C LEU A 102 2.04 -3.40 5.62
N VAL A 103 3.19 -2.75 5.43
CA VAL A 103 4.44 -3.42 5.05
C VAL A 103 4.92 -4.39 6.15
N ARG A 104 4.79 -4.01 7.43
CA ARG A 104 5.20 -4.85 8.58
C ARG A 104 4.24 -6.01 8.85
N ASP A 105 2.96 -5.85 8.54
CA ASP A 105 1.95 -6.91 8.70
C ASP A 105 2.22 -8.14 7.80
N SER A 106 3.14 -7.99 6.86
CA SER A 106 3.64 -9.08 6.00
C SER A 106 4.60 -10.03 6.71
N SER A 107 4.43 -10.27 8.02
CA SER A 107 5.30 -11.17 8.82
C SER A 107 5.40 -12.57 8.21
N PRO A 108 6.61 -13.19 8.20
CA PRO A 108 6.82 -14.54 7.71
C PRO A 108 6.03 -15.54 8.56
N GLY A 109 4.99 -16.15 8.01
CA GLY A 109 4.14 -17.13 8.70
C GLY A 109 2.65 -16.94 8.52
N ALA A 110 2.18 -15.75 8.15
CA ALA A 110 0.85 -15.59 7.58
C ALA A 110 0.93 -15.96 6.08
N GLU A 111 0.27 -17.02 5.66
CA GLU A 111 0.11 -17.32 4.24
C GLU A 111 -0.53 -16.10 3.55
N GLY A 112 0.31 -15.29 2.87
CA GLY A 112 -0.07 -14.05 2.23
C GLY A 112 -0.54 -13.00 3.25
N GLY A 113 0.39 -12.34 3.98
CA GLY A 113 0.03 -11.20 4.84
C GLY A 113 -0.78 -10.16 4.06
N THR A 114 -1.60 -9.38 4.74
CA THR A 114 -2.57 -8.41 4.17
C THR A 114 -1.97 -7.56 3.05
N TYR A 115 -0.71 -7.11 3.19
CA TYR A 115 -0.01 -6.35 2.17
C TYR A 115 0.33 -7.20 0.92
N GLY A 116 0.76 -8.44 1.11
CA GLY A 116 1.04 -9.37 -0.01
C GLY A 116 -0.22 -9.69 -0.82
N THR A 117 -1.35 -9.91 -0.14
CA THR A 117 -2.66 -10.11 -0.78
C THR A 117 -3.08 -8.86 -1.56
N LEU A 118 -2.94 -7.68 -0.96
CA LEU A 118 -3.24 -6.41 -1.62
C LEU A 118 -2.38 -6.18 -2.88
N LEU A 119 -1.08 -6.47 -2.82
CA LEU A 119 -0.20 -6.38 -3.99
C LEU A 119 -0.58 -7.40 -5.08
N ALA A 120 -1.03 -8.60 -4.70
CA ALA A 120 -1.50 -9.61 -5.64
C ALA A 120 -2.79 -9.18 -6.33
N ASP A 121 -3.72 -8.57 -5.61
CA ASP A 121 -4.96 -8.02 -6.16
C ASP A 121 -4.68 -6.87 -7.14
N ILE A 122 -3.79 -5.95 -6.78
CA ILE A 122 -3.34 -4.87 -7.67
C ILE A 122 -2.66 -5.46 -8.93
N ALA A 123 -1.80 -6.46 -8.76
CA ALA A 123 -1.15 -7.12 -9.89
C ALA A 123 -2.16 -7.80 -10.82
N GLY A 124 -3.22 -8.41 -10.28
CA GLY A 124 -4.33 -8.97 -11.08
C GLY A 124 -5.06 -7.91 -11.91
N GLN A 125 -5.29 -6.73 -11.37
CA GLN A 125 -5.88 -5.61 -12.13
C GLN A 125 -4.94 -5.10 -13.23
N VAL A 126 -3.63 -4.97 -12.92
CA VAL A 126 -2.59 -4.58 -13.89
C VAL A 126 -2.40 -5.64 -14.97
N GLU A 127 -2.63 -6.93 -14.67
CA GLU A 127 -2.51 -8.04 -15.61
C GLU A 127 -3.44 -7.89 -16.83
N TYR A 128 -4.69 -7.51 -16.58
CA TYR A 128 -5.64 -7.28 -17.67
C TYR A 128 -5.16 -6.19 -18.63
N ILE A 129 -4.65 -5.09 -18.06
CA ILE A 129 -4.06 -3.97 -18.80
C ILE A 129 -2.84 -4.41 -19.61
N MET A 130 -1.97 -5.19 -18.97
CA MET A 130 -0.72 -5.64 -19.56
C MET A 130 -0.97 -6.63 -20.71
N ALA A 131 -2.01 -7.47 -20.62
CA ALA A 131 -2.38 -8.40 -21.69
C ALA A 131 -2.73 -7.64 -22.98
N ASP A 132 -3.55 -6.59 -22.88
CA ASP A 132 -3.92 -5.75 -24.03
C ASP A 132 -2.71 -4.99 -24.59
N PHE A 133 -1.85 -4.47 -23.72
CA PHE A 133 -0.62 -3.81 -24.14
C PHE A 133 0.31 -4.76 -24.92
N LEU A 134 0.57 -5.95 -24.40
CA LEU A 134 1.42 -6.96 -25.06
C LEU A 134 0.82 -7.38 -26.40
N LYS A 135 -0.49 -7.62 -26.46
CA LYS A 135 -1.19 -7.95 -27.70
C LYS A 135 -1.05 -6.85 -28.76
N SER A 136 -1.16 -5.58 -28.38
CA SER A 136 -0.99 -4.44 -29.29
C SER A 136 0.44 -4.33 -29.85
N ARG A 137 1.42 -4.94 -29.19
CA ARG A 137 2.84 -5.00 -29.60
C ARG A 137 3.21 -6.32 -30.27
N GLY A 138 2.22 -7.19 -30.61
CA GLY A 138 2.48 -8.48 -31.24
C GLY A 138 3.19 -9.49 -30.33
N ARG A 139 3.11 -9.32 -29.00
CA ARG A 139 3.68 -10.23 -27.99
C ARG A 139 2.62 -11.15 -27.39
N ASP A 140 3.07 -12.27 -26.82
CA ASP A 140 2.16 -13.23 -26.19
C ASP A 140 1.51 -12.62 -24.94
N PRO A 141 0.18 -12.43 -24.91
CA PRO A 141 -0.53 -11.91 -23.75
C PRO A 141 -0.43 -12.82 -22.51
N LYS A 142 -0.05 -14.10 -22.68
CA LYS A 142 0.21 -15.01 -21.54
C LYS A 142 1.37 -14.57 -20.65
N LEU A 143 2.20 -13.64 -21.13
CA LEU A 143 3.26 -13.03 -20.33
C LEU A 143 2.77 -11.92 -19.40
N ALA A 144 1.51 -11.50 -19.51
CA ALA A 144 0.93 -10.43 -18.69
C ALA A 144 1.08 -10.65 -17.18
N PRO A 145 0.87 -11.86 -16.62
CA PRO A 145 1.06 -12.12 -15.18
C PRO A 145 2.47 -11.81 -14.69
N MET A 146 3.49 -12.07 -15.51
CA MET A 146 4.88 -11.78 -15.18
C MET A 146 5.16 -10.27 -15.20
N TYR A 147 4.75 -9.58 -16.28
CA TYR A 147 4.98 -8.14 -16.40
C TYR A 147 4.20 -7.32 -15.37
N SER A 148 2.97 -7.72 -15.03
CA SER A 148 2.18 -7.04 -13.99
C SER A 148 2.87 -7.12 -12.63
N ARG A 149 3.40 -8.29 -12.25
CA ARG A 149 4.15 -8.47 -11.00
C ARG A 149 5.46 -7.69 -10.99
N MET A 150 6.18 -7.64 -12.11
CA MET A 150 7.37 -6.80 -12.25
C MET A 150 7.04 -5.32 -12.02
N MET A 151 5.98 -4.81 -12.64
CA MET A 151 5.55 -3.41 -12.52
C MET A 151 5.13 -3.07 -11.09
N VAL A 152 4.24 -3.87 -10.51
CA VAL A 152 3.75 -3.65 -9.15
C VAL A 152 4.88 -3.79 -8.13
N GLY A 153 5.72 -4.82 -8.27
CA GLY A 153 6.86 -5.04 -7.40
C GLY A 153 7.86 -3.88 -7.45
N MET A 154 8.20 -3.40 -8.64
CA MET A 154 9.13 -2.27 -8.80
C MET A 154 8.62 -1.02 -8.07
N VAL A 155 7.35 -0.66 -8.22
CA VAL A 155 6.76 0.51 -7.56
C VAL A 155 6.64 0.28 -6.05
N ALA A 156 6.17 -0.89 -5.62
CA ALA A 156 5.98 -1.23 -4.21
C ALA A 156 7.31 -1.25 -3.43
N PHE A 157 8.33 -1.93 -3.94
CA PHE A 157 9.64 -2.00 -3.29
C PHE A 157 10.37 -0.65 -3.28
N THR A 158 10.24 0.12 -4.37
CA THR A 158 10.81 1.47 -4.39
C THR A 158 10.10 2.37 -3.38
N GLY A 159 8.77 2.31 -3.30
CA GLY A 159 7.99 3.04 -2.31
C GLY A 159 8.33 2.66 -0.87
N GLN A 160 8.52 1.37 -0.60
CA GLN A 160 8.94 0.87 0.70
C GLN A 160 10.34 1.38 1.09
N TRP A 161 11.31 1.31 0.19
CA TRP A 161 12.64 1.88 0.42
C TRP A 161 12.58 3.39 0.65
N TRP A 162 11.82 4.11 -0.18
CA TRP A 162 11.70 5.55 -0.11
C TRP A 162 10.98 6.04 1.14
N LEU A 163 10.11 5.22 1.74
CA LEU A 163 9.45 5.51 3.02
C LEU A 163 10.42 5.95 4.10
N ASP A 164 11.59 5.34 4.16
CA ASP A 164 12.62 5.64 5.16
C ASP A 164 13.73 6.57 4.62
N ALA A 165 14.12 6.41 3.37
CA ALA A 165 15.19 7.19 2.74
C ALA A 165 14.83 8.67 2.56
N ARG A 166 13.57 8.97 2.16
CA ARG A 166 13.03 10.32 1.91
C ARG A 166 13.84 11.17 0.92
N LYS A 167 14.79 10.56 0.25
CA LYS A 167 15.62 11.16 -0.81
C LYS A 167 15.86 10.08 -1.88
N PRO A 168 15.85 10.46 -3.17
CA PRO A 168 15.56 11.81 -3.73
C PRO A 168 14.11 12.26 -3.47
N ARG A 169 13.71 13.45 -3.96
CA ARG A 169 12.35 13.96 -3.83
C ARG A 169 11.36 13.07 -4.58
N LEU A 170 10.09 13.11 -4.19
CA LEU A 170 9.01 12.34 -4.77
C LEU A 170 9.00 12.40 -6.30
N GLU A 171 9.10 13.60 -6.87
CA GLU A 171 9.04 13.81 -8.31
C GLU A 171 10.21 13.11 -9.04
N GLN A 172 11.39 13.09 -8.43
CA GLN A 172 12.56 12.41 -8.98
C GLN A 172 12.42 10.90 -8.91
N VAL A 173 11.89 10.37 -7.80
CA VAL A 173 11.61 8.92 -7.66
C VAL A 173 10.57 8.49 -8.70
N ALA A 174 9.47 9.24 -8.81
CA ALA A 174 8.42 8.97 -9.79
C ALA A 174 8.97 9.00 -11.22
N ALA A 175 9.71 10.05 -11.59
CA ALA A 175 10.28 10.19 -12.93
C ALA A 175 11.18 9.02 -13.31
N ASN A 176 12.08 8.59 -12.40
CA ASN A 176 12.97 7.46 -12.67
C ASN A 176 12.23 6.11 -12.78
N LEU A 177 11.22 5.88 -11.92
CA LEU A 177 10.37 4.70 -12.02
C LEU A 177 9.63 4.64 -13.35
N ILE A 178 9.04 5.76 -13.74
CA ILE A 178 8.27 5.89 -14.99
C ILE A 178 9.18 5.70 -16.20
N ASP A 179 10.34 6.34 -16.22
CA ASP A 179 11.27 6.22 -17.35
C ASP A 179 11.79 4.79 -17.50
N LEU A 180 12.15 4.14 -16.40
CA LEU A 180 12.59 2.75 -16.41
C LEU A 180 11.49 1.80 -16.92
N ALA A 181 10.30 1.91 -16.35
CA ALA A 181 9.18 1.05 -16.70
C ALA A 181 8.69 1.29 -18.13
N TRP A 182 8.44 2.55 -18.49
CA TRP A 182 7.86 2.90 -19.79
C TRP A 182 8.83 2.67 -20.93
N ASN A 183 10.08 3.09 -20.82
CA ASN A 183 11.08 2.91 -21.88
C ASN A 183 11.43 1.43 -22.03
N GLY A 184 11.52 0.67 -20.94
CA GLY A 184 11.70 -0.78 -21.00
C GLY A 184 10.55 -1.47 -21.72
N LEU A 185 9.29 -1.14 -21.39
CA LEU A 185 8.10 -1.70 -22.04
C LEU A 185 7.94 -1.25 -23.48
N SER A 186 8.25 0.01 -23.80
CA SER A 186 8.07 0.56 -25.15
C SER A 186 9.03 -0.04 -26.18
N GLN A 187 10.15 -0.60 -25.74
CA GLN A 187 11.17 -1.23 -26.57
C GLN A 187 11.05 -2.77 -26.65
N LEU A 188 9.98 -3.33 -26.13
CA LEU A 188 9.71 -4.76 -26.27
C LEU A 188 9.40 -5.07 -27.74
N ASP A 189 10.35 -5.69 -28.44
CA ASP A 189 10.16 -6.16 -29.80
C ASP A 189 9.17 -7.33 -29.87
N ALA A 190 8.47 -7.47 -31.01
CA ALA A 190 7.67 -8.67 -31.28
C ALA A 190 8.59 -9.89 -31.24
N GLN A 191 8.22 -10.91 -30.50
CA GLN A 191 8.93 -12.18 -30.55
C GLN A 191 8.64 -12.84 -31.91
N ALA A 192 9.70 -13.14 -32.64
CA ALA A 192 9.64 -13.89 -33.89
C ALA A 192 9.10 -15.31 -33.68
#